data_8fa2c9322cafd58b8046b463348e5139
#
_entry.id   8fa2c9322cafd58b8046b463348e5139
#
_cell.length_a   1.000
_cell.length_b   1.000
_cell.length_c   1.000
_cell.angle_alpha   90.00
_cell.angle_beta   90.00
_cell.angle_gamma   90.00
#
_symmetry.space_group_name_H-M   'P 1'
#
loop_
_entity.id
_entity.type
_entity.pdbx_description
1 polymer ?
#
loop_
_entity_poly.entity_id
_entity_poly.type
_entity_poly.pdbx_seq_one_letter_code
_entity_poly.pdbx_strand_id
1 'polypeptide(L)'
;YDLLEAGGEDLRGLPLHARRARLEALLAGTGLRVSPEVTAPTWGGYADLRAHSREQGVEGFMLKHRESGYGVGRTKAEGLWWKWKVEPMTVDGVLVYAQAGHGRRASVYTDYTFAVWSRPPVDAAEAQGVVEAIARREPAQPGGLQLVAFAKAYSGLTDEEFRAVDAVIRRSTLEKFGPVRSVRPALVFELGFEGINRSTRHRSGIAVRFPRM
;
A
#
# COMPACT_ATOMS: atom_id res chain seq x y z
N TYR A 1 -4.95 -2.74 -20.45
CA TYR A 1 -5.95 -1.91 -21.14
C TYR A 1 -7.01 -2.79 -21.79
N ASP A 2 -8.16 -2.18 -22.14
CA ASP A 2 -9.30 -2.85 -22.81
C ASP A 2 -9.96 -1.84 -23.76
N LEU A 3 -10.71 -2.32 -24.75
CA LEU A 3 -11.47 -1.50 -25.68
C LEU A 3 -12.95 -1.62 -25.35
N LEU A 4 -13.55 -0.53 -24.88
CA LEU A 4 -14.95 -0.53 -24.43
C LEU A 4 -15.92 -0.03 -25.49
N GLU A 5 -15.43 0.83 -26.38
CA GLU A 5 -16.18 1.43 -27.48
C GLU A 5 -15.27 1.66 -28.69
N ALA A 6 -15.77 1.48 -29.89
CA ALA A 6 -15.10 1.88 -31.12
C ALA A 6 -16.14 2.20 -32.20
N GLY A 7 -15.99 3.34 -32.90
CA GLY A 7 -16.89 3.76 -33.95
C GLY A 7 -18.35 3.96 -33.51
N GLY A 8 -18.60 4.25 -32.24
CA GLY A 8 -19.93 4.41 -31.66
C GLY A 8 -20.60 3.07 -31.26
N GLU A 9 -19.89 1.93 -31.41
CA GLU A 9 -20.36 0.62 -31.00
C GLU A 9 -19.87 0.30 -29.57
N ASP A 10 -20.78 -0.06 -28.66
CA ASP A 10 -20.44 -0.57 -27.33
C ASP A 10 -19.92 -1.99 -27.43
N LEU A 11 -18.66 -2.20 -27.03
CA LEU A 11 -17.96 -3.49 -27.15
C LEU A 11 -17.94 -4.28 -25.83
N ARG A 12 -18.47 -3.74 -24.73
CA ARG A 12 -18.38 -4.36 -23.40
C ARG A 12 -18.99 -5.76 -23.32
N GLY A 13 -20.02 -6.01 -24.14
CA GLY A 13 -20.66 -7.33 -24.24
C GLY A 13 -19.85 -8.38 -25.00
N LEU A 14 -18.85 -7.97 -25.78
CA LEU A 14 -18.01 -8.90 -26.54
C LEU A 14 -17.05 -9.67 -25.63
N PRO A 15 -16.62 -10.88 -26.03
CA PRO A 15 -15.55 -11.61 -25.36
C PRO A 15 -14.24 -10.80 -25.30
N LEU A 16 -13.46 -10.97 -24.22
CA LEU A 16 -12.20 -10.28 -24.02
C LEU A 16 -11.24 -10.42 -25.22
N HIS A 17 -11.09 -11.63 -25.76
CA HIS A 17 -10.21 -11.87 -26.90
C HIS A 17 -10.62 -11.05 -28.14
N ALA A 18 -11.92 -10.87 -28.39
CA ALA A 18 -12.41 -10.07 -29.49
C ALA A 18 -12.16 -8.57 -29.28
N ARG A 19 -12.41 -8.07 -28.06
CA ARG A 19 -12.08 -6.69 -27.71
C ARG A 19 -10.57 -6.41 -27.80
N ARG A 20 -9.76 -7.40 -27.37
CA ARG A 20 -8.30 -7.32 -27.45
C ARG A 20 -7.81 -7.23 -28.90
N ALA A 21 -8.29 -8.07 -29.79
CA ALA A 21 -7.94 -8.03 -31.21
C ALA A 21 -8.32 -6.69 -31.85
N ARG A 22 -9.51 -6.15 -31.54
CA ARG A 22 -9.93 -4.82 -32.02
C ARG A 22 -9.05 -3.70 -31.45
N LEU A 23 -8.61 -3.79 -30.17
CA LEU A 23 -7.70 -2.82 -29.56
C LEU A 23 -6.34 -2.81 -30.27
N GLU A 24 -5.79 -3.97 -30.54
CA GLU A 24 -4.50 -4.12 -31.24
C GLU A 24 -4.58 -3.59 -32.66
N ALA A 25 -5.66 -3.89 -33.39
CA ALA A 25 -5.89 -3.34 -34.73
C ALA A 25 -6.04 -1.80 -34.71
N LEU A 26 -6.78 -1.25 -33.75
CA LEU A 26 -6.99 0.19 -33.62
C LEU A 26 -5.68 0.95 -33.32
N LEU A 27 -4.79 0.35 -32.55
CA LEU A 27 -3.53 0.98 -32.14
C LEU A 27 -2.35 0.66 -33.08
N ALA A 28 -2.57 -0.22 -34.07
CA ALA A 28 -1.54 -0.53 -35.05
C ALA A 28 -1.09 0.74 -35.80
N GLY A 29 0.22 0.96 -35.86
CA GLY A 29 0.81 2.14 -36.47
C GLY A 29 0.75 3.43 -35.65
N THR A 30 0.14 3.39 -34.43
CA THR A 30 0.22 4.50 -33.48
C THR A 30 1.43 4.35 -32.57
N GLY A 31 1.88 5.42 -31.91
CA GLY A 31 2.93 5.36 -30.89
C GLY A 31 2.46 4.79 -29.54
N LEU A 32 1.20 4.37 -29.44
CA LEU A 32 0.60 3.87 -28.19
C LEU A 32 0.93 2.38 -27.95
N ARG A 33 1.30 2.05 -26.72
CA ARG A 33 1.63 0.66 -26.34
C ARG A 33 0.43 -0.03 -25.74
N VAL A 34 0.15 -1.23 -26.23
CA VAL A 34 -0.79 -2.18 -25.59
C VAL A 34 -0.01 -3.03 -24.59
N SER A 35 -0.58 -3.28 -23.41
CA SER A 35 0.04 -4.21 -22.44
C SER A 35 0.23 -5.58 -23.09
N PRO A 36 1.43 -6.19 -23.05
CA PRO A 36 1.66 -7.49 -23.67
C PRO A 36 0.81 -8.57 -23.01
N GLU A 37 0.36 -9.55 -23.79
CA GLU A 37 -0.15 -10.79 -23.28
C GLU A 37 1.05 -11.65 -22.85
N VAL A 38 1.05 -12.10 -21.60
CA VAL A 38 2.11 -12.97 -21.08
C VAL A 38 1.67 -14.41 -21.28
N THR A 39 2.53 -15.21 -21.89
CA THR A 39 2.27 -16.63 -22.17
C THR A 39 3.33 -17.51 -21.52
N ALA A 40 2.90 -18.66 -21.01
CA ALA A 40 3.77 -19.73 -20.54
C ALA A 40 3.11 -21.08 -20.83
N PRO A 41 3.90 -22.15 -21.04
CA PRO A 41 3.35 -23.46 -21.40
C PRO A 41 2.61 -24.15 -20.24
N THR A 42 2.90 -23.73 -18.99
CA THR A 42 2.33 -24.34 -17.78
C THR A 42 2.06 -23.28 -16.71
N TRP A 43 1.21 -23.61 -15.74
CA TRP A 43 1.00 -22.76 -14.54
C TRP A 43 2.29 -22.55 -13.72
N GLY A 44 3.20 -23.54 -13.70
CA GLY A 44 4.53 -23.37 -13.09
C GLY A 44 5.32 -22.27 -13.79
N GLY A 45 5.35 -22.27 -15.14
CA GLY A 45 6.00 -21.20 -15.91
C GLY A 45 5.40 -19.80 -15.64
N TYR A 46 4.07 -19.68 -15.48
CA TYR A 46 3.47 -18.41 -15.04
C TYR A 46 3.87 -18.04 -13.63
N ALA A 47 3.99 -19.00 -12.70
CA ALA A 47 4.44 -18.74 -11.34
C ALA A 47 5.88 -18.22 -11.31
N ASP A 48 6.76 -18.80 -12.12
CA ASP A 48 8.17 -18.37 -12.25
C ASP A 48 8.24 -16.93 -12.81
N LEU A 49 7.50 -16.65 -13.88
CA LEU A 49 7.43 -15.30 -14.43
C LEU A 49 6.86 -14.29 -13.40
N ARG A 50 5.84 -14.70 -12.61
CA ARG A 50 5.28 -13.87 -11.55
C ARG A 50 6.32 -13.57 -10.46
N ALA A 51 7.15 -14.53 -10.08
CA ALA A 51 8.18 -14.33 -9.05
C ALA A 51 9.15 -13.17 -9.41
N HIS A 52 9.41 -12.94 -10.71
CA HIS A 52 10.27 -11.87 -11.23
C HIS A 52 9.52 -10.54 -11.46
N SER A 53 8.26 -10.42 -11.05
CA SER A 53 7.44 -9.20 -11.29
C SER A 53 8.08 -7.93 -10.74
N ARG A 54 8.74 -7.99 -9.58
CA ARG A 54 9.38 -6.82 -8.96
C ARG A 54 10.55 -6.28 -9.76
N GLU A 55 11.31 -7.13 -10.39
CA GLU A 55 12.44 -6.76 -11.26
C GLU A 55 11.94 -5.98 -12.49
N GLN A 56 10.71 -6.27 -12.92
CA GLN A 56 10.04 -5.59 -14.02
C GLN A 56 9.21 -4.37 -13.57
N GLY A 57 9.23 -4.02 -12.27
CA GLY A 57 8.47 -2.89 -11.72
C GLY A 57 6.96 -3.10 -11.69
N VAL A 58 6.48 -4.37 -11.71
CA VAL A 58 5.05 -4.72 -11.66
C VAL A 58 4.72 -5.54 -10.41
N GLU A 59 3.42 -5.64 -10.07
CA GLU A 59 2.94 -6.28 -8.83
C GLU A 59 2.50 -7.74 -9.03
N GLY A 60 2.63 -8.29 -10.23
CA GLY A 60 2.15 -9.61 -10.61
C GLY A 60 1.30 -9.57 -11.86
N PHE A 61 0.37 -10.52 -11.99
CA PHE A 61 -0.48 -10.67 -13.16
C PHE A 61 -1.93 -10.27 -12.91
N MET A 62 -2.60 -9.83 -13.97
CA MET A 62 -4.04 -9.80 -14.08
C MET A 62 -4.48 -10.99 -14.94
N LEU A 63 -5.08 -11.99 -14.32
CA LEU A 63 -5.67 -13.14 -15.02
C LEU A 63 -7.10 -12.77 -15.43
N LYS A 64 -7.43 -13.02 -16.67
CA LYS A 64 -8.76 -12.72 -17.23
C LYS A 64 -9.25 -13.90 -18.06
N HIS A 65 -10.50 -14.27 -17.87
CA HIS A 65 -11.11 -15.30 -18.70
C HIS A 65 -11.32 -14.77 -20.13
N ARG A 66 -10.88 -15.52 -21.14
CA ARG A 66 -10.88 -15.08 -22.56
C ARG A 66 -12.26 -14.76 -23.11
N GLU A 67 -13.27 -15.51 -22.66
CA GLU A 67 -14.67 -15.36 -23.10
C GLU A 67 -15.45 -14.35 -22.24
N SER A 68 -14.80 -13.65 -21.29
CA SER A 68 -15.51 -12.71 -20.43
C SER A 68 -15.89 -11.43 -21.16
N GLY A 69 -17.13 -10.98 -20.96
CA GLY A 69 -17.53 -9.60 -21.19
C GLY A 69 -16.81 -8.64 -20.22
N TYR A 70 -16.95 -7.35 -20.45
CA TYR A 70 -16.49 -6.35 -19.51
C TYR A 70 -17.55 -6.14 -18.41
N GLY A 71 -17.26 -6.62 -17.21
CA GLY A 71 -18.21 -6.58 -16.09
C GLY A 71 -18.55 -5.16 -15.60
N VAL A 72 -19.73 -5.01 -15.03
CA VAL A 72 -20.22 -3.77 -14.43
C VAL A 72 -20.24 -3.91 -12.90
N GLY A 73 -19.64 -2.95 -12.20
CA GLY A 73 -19.62 -2.96 -10.73
C GLY A 73 -18.69 -4.02 -10.14
N ARG A 74 -19.10 -4.68 -9.05
CA ARG A 74 -18.32 -5.71 -8.37
C ARG A 74 -18.68 -7.10 -8.91
N THR A 75 -17.86 -7.64 -9.77
CA THR A 75 -18.04 -8.96 -10.42
C THR A 75 -17.29 -10.10 -9.72
N LYS A 76 -16.96 -9.94 -8.43
CA LYS A 76 -16.18 -10.92 -7.66
C LYS A 76 -16.81 -12.32 -7.67
N ALA A 77 -18.14 -12.39 -7.63
CA ALA A 77 -18.86 -13.65 -7.63
C ALA A 77 -18.76 -14.40 -8.97
N GLU A 78 -18.51 -13.70 -10.08
CA GLU A 78 -18.41 -14.29 -11.42
C GLU A 78 -17.05 -14.98 -11.65
N GLY A 79 -16.02 -14.62 -10.87
CA GLY A 79 -14.70 -15.26 -10.89
C GLY A 79 -13.95 -15.14 -12.22
N LEU A 80 -14.23 -14.11 -13.03
CA LEU A 80 -13.69 -13.99 -14.38
C LEU A 80 -12.38 -13.23 -14.48
N TRP A 81 -12.07 -12.40 -13.46
CA TRP A 81 -10.86 -11.59 -13.42
C TRP A 81 -10.20 -11.71 -12.05
N TRP A 82 -8.89 -12.00 -12.02
CA TRP A 82 -8.13 -12.23 -10.81
C TRP A 82 -6.81 -11.47 -10.81
N LYS A 83 -6.46 -10.86 -9.68
CA LYS A 83 -5.13 -10.30 -9.44
C LYS A 83 -4.27 -11.37 -8.76
N TRP A 84 -3.28 -11.87 -9.49
CA TRP A 84 -2.30 -12.82 -8.95
C TRP A 84 -1.02 -12.08 -8.60
N LYS A 85 -1.04 -11.39 -7.46
CA LYS A 85 0.05 -10.54 -7.00
C LYS A 85 1.19 -11.34 -6.35
N VAL A 86 2.41 -10.76 -6.39
CA VAL A 86 3.49 -11.18 -5.51
C VAL A 86 3.23 -10.70 -4.08
N GLU A 87 3.90 -11.32 -3.10
CA GLU A 87 3.80 -10.90 -1.71
C GLU A 87 4.24 -9.44 -1.55
N PRO A 88 3.61 -8.65 -0.67
CA PRO A 88 4.00 -7.27 -0.42
C PRO A 88 5.43 -7.21 0.16
N MET A 89 6.08 -6.07 0.00
CA MET A 89 7.25 -5.74 0.82
C MET A 89 6.78 -5.42 2.23
N THR A 90 7.58 -5.77 3.24
CA THR A 90 7.29 -5.45 4.63
C THR A 90 8.40 -4.65 5.29
N VAL A 91 8.04 -3.88 6.31
CA VAL A 91 8.97 -3.15 7.18
C VAL A 91 8.33 -2.95 8.54
N ASP A 92 9.11 -3.07 9.59
CA ASP A 92 8.67 -2.72 10.93
C ASP A 92 8.64 -1.21 11.11
N GLY A 93 7.46 -0.68 11.47
CA GLY A 93 7.23 0.73 11.71
C GLY A 93 6.75 0.98 13.13
N VAL A 94 7.31 2.00 13.76
CA VAL A 94 6.91 2.43 15.11
C VAL A 94 5.76 3.43 14.99
N LEU A 95 4.66 3.19 15.70
CA LEU A 95 3.53 4.14 15.77
C LEU A 95 3.94 5.40 16.52
N VAL A 96 3.83 6.56 15.87
CA VAL A 96 4.19 7.86 16.46
C VAL A 96 3.02 8.85 16.51
N TYR A 97 2.07 8.75 15.59
CA TYR A 97 0.84 9.56 15.61
C TYR A 97 -0.37 8.71 15.25
N ALA A 98 -1.50 9.06 15.85
CA ALA A 98 -2.81 8.54 15.50
C ALA A 98 -3.77 9.71 15.30
N GLN A 99 -4.64 9.63 14.29
CA GLN A 99 -5.64 10.65 13.99
C GLN A 99 -7.04 10.06 14.11
N ALA A 100 -7.92 10.77 14.79
CA ALA A 100 -9.33 10.41 14.90
C ALA A 100 -10.02 10.47 13.53
N GLY A 101 -10.94 9.55 13.29
CA GLY A 101 -11.75 9.52 12.10
C GLY A 101 -12.76 10.68 12.05
N HIS A 102 -13.58 10.68 11.00
CA HIS A 102 -14.61 11.70 10.77
C HIS A 102 -16.02 11.13 10.90
N GLY A 103 -16.99 11.98 11.22
CA GLY A 103 -18.39 11.61 11.33
C GLY A 103 -18.62 10.49 12.35
N ARG A 104 -19.20 9.37 11.93
CA ARG A 104 -19.48 8.21 12.82
C ARG A 104 -18.23 7.60 13.46
N ARG A 105 -17.04 7.82 12.88
CA ARG A 105 -15.76 7.30 13.38
C ARG A 105 -14.94 8.34 14.15
N ALA A 106 -15.52 9.50 14.53
CA ALA A 106 -14.81 10.55 15.26
C ALA A 106 -14.34 10.13 16.67
N SER A 107 -14.92 9.06 17.23
CA SER A 107 -14.56 8.52 18.53
C SER A 107 -13.44 7.49 18.52
N VAL A 108 -12.98 7.03 17.34
CA VAL A 108 -11.94 6.02 17.16
C VAL A 108 -10.83 6.58 16.27
N TYR A 109 -9.61 6.06 16.44
CA TYR A 109 -8.50 6.42 15.55
C TYR A 109 -8.55 5.55 14.29
N THR A 110 -8.41 6.19 13.13
CA THR A 110 -8.50 5.52 11.82
C THR A 110 -7.26 5.70 10.96
N ASP A 111 -6.43 6.68 11.30
CA ASP A 111 -5.23 7.02 10.57
C ASP A 111 -4.02 6.90 11.49
N TYR A 112 -3.06 6.09 11.10
CA TYR A 112 -1.88 5.79 11.89
C TYR A 112 -0.63 6.23 11.14
N THR A 113 0.23 7.02 11.78
CA THR A 113 1.52 7.44 11.22
C THR A 113 2.63 6.65 11.86
N PHE A 114 3.44 6.03 11.02
CA PHE A 114 4.55 5.19 11.40
C PHE A 114 5.89 5.84 11.08
N ALA A 115 6.86 5.59 11.93
CA ALA A 115 8.23 6.06 11.80
C ALA A 115 9.21 4.89 11.75
N VAL A 116 10.36 5.12 11.14
CA VAL A 116 11.53 4.25 11.17
C VAL A 116 12.71 5.02 11.74
N TRP A 117 13.74 4.33 12.19
CA TRP A 117 14.98 4.95 12.60
C TRP A 117 15.67 5.63 11.42
N SER A 118 16.25 6.81 11.65
CA SER A 118 17.03 7.54 10.63
C SER A 118 18.30 6.81 10.20
N ARG A 119 18.80 5.93 11.04
CA ARG A 119 19.86 4.94 10.82
C ARG A 119 19.67 3.79 11.81
N PRO A 120 20.35 2.65 11.64
CA PRO A 120 20.38 1.63 12.69
C PRO A 120 20.87 2.21 14.02
N PRO A 121 20.19 1.93 15.15
CA PRO A 121 20.72 2.21 16.47
C PRO A 121 22.04 1.47 16.70
N VAL A 122 22.96 2.06 17.43
CA VAL A 122 24.21 1.38 17.81
C VAL A 122 23.91 0.22 18.78
N ASP A 123 22.96 0.45 19.68
CA ASP A 123 22.49 -0.53 20.64
C ASP A 123 21.06 -0.21 21.13
N ALA A 124 20.53 -1.06 22.00
CA ALA A 124 19.21 -0.88 22.58
C ALA A 124 19.13 0.35 23.51
N ALA A 125 20.23 0.74 24.16
CA ALA A 125 20.27 1.89 25.06
C ALA A 125 20.14 3.21 24.31
N GLU A 126 20.76 3.33 23.12
CA GLU A 126 20.60 4.49 22.25
C GLU A 126 19.14 4.62 21.80
N ALA A 127 18.54 3.51 21.33
CA ALA A 127 17.14 3.50 20.90
C ALA A 127 16.19 3.88 22.05
N GLN A 128 16.40 3.32 23.23
CA GLN A 128 15.61 3.61 24.41
C GLN A 128 15.78 5.08 24.85
N GLY A 129 16.98 5.64 24.78
CA GLY A 129 17.25 7.04 25.07
C GLY A 129 16.43 7.98 24.20
N VAL A 130 16.30 7.69 22.90
CA VAL A 130 15.45 8.47 21.97
C VAL A 130 13.98 8.36 22.34
N VAL A 131 13.48 7.15 22.65
CA VAL A 131 12.08 6.93 23.06
C VAL A 131 11.77 7.71 24.34
N GLU A 132 12.67 7.71 25.33
CA GLU A 132 12.51 8.46 26.57
C GLU A 132 12.57 9.98 26.35
N ALA A 133 13.46 10.48 25.48
CA ALA A 133 13.52 11.89 25.10
C ALA A 133 12.20 12.35 24.47
N ILE A 134 11.63 11.55 23.55
CA ILE A 134 10.31 11.81 22.95
C ILE A 134 9.23 11.83 24.03
N ALA A 135 9.25 10.87 24.96
CA ALA A 135 8.28 10.81 26.06
C ALA A 135 8.35 12.04 26.98
N ARG A 136 9.54 12.62 27.19
CA ARG A 136 9.76 13.87 27.92
C ARG A 136 9.54 15.12 27.06
N ARG A 137 9.22 14.97 25.76
CA ARG A 137 9.04 16.06 24.78
C ARG A 137 10.31 16.88 24.56
N GLU A 138 11.46 16.26 24.67
CA GLU A 138 12.72 16.87 24.39
C GLU A 138 12.93 17.04 22.88
N PRO A 139 13.54 18.13 22.41
CA PRO A 139 13.84 18.30 20.99
C PRO A 139 14.87 17.25 20.53
N ALA A 140 14.70 16.78 19.28
CA ALA A 140 15.65 15.86 18.69
C ALA A 140 17.04 16.52 18.58
N GLN A 141 18.08 15.77 18.93
CA GLN A 141 19.46 16.26 18.82
C GLN A 141 19.86 16.32 17.33
N PRO A 142 20.43 17.44 16.86
CA PRO A 142 20.95 17.54 15.51
C PRO A 142 22.00 16.45 15.24
N GLY A 143 21.83 15.70 14.13
CA GLY A 143 22.74 14.60 13.77
C GLY A 143 22.62 13.33 14.61
N GLY A 144 21.81 13.33 15.68
CA GLY A 144 21.54 12.16 16.50
C GLY A 144 20.58 11.17 15.84
N LEU A 145 20.43 10.00 16.46
CA LEU A 145 19.41 9.01 16.08
C LEU A 145 18.01 9.61 16.25
N GLN A 146 17.14 9.42 15.28
CA GLN A 146 15.78 9.95 15.28
C GLN A 146 14.78 8.92 14.73
N LEU A 147 13.53 8.99 15.21
CA LEU A 147 12.40 8.38 14.54
C LEU A 147 11.87 9.34 13.45
N VAL A 148 11.83 8.87 12.20
CA VAL A 148 11.42 9.65 11.04
C VAL A 148 10.13 9.06 10.48
N ALA A 149 9.05 9.85 10.46
CA ALA A 149 7.80 9.42 9.89
C ALA A 149 7.94 9.15 8.38
N PHE A 150 7.46 7.99 7.92
CA PHE A 150 7.60 7.55 6.53
C PHE A 150 6.31 7.06 5.89
N ALA A 151 5.34 6.57 6.68
CA ALA A 151 4.10 6.00 6.16
C ALA A 151 2.88 6.38 7.00
N LYS A 152 1.73 6.44 6.34
CA LYS A 152 0.41 6.43 6.98
C LYS A 152 -0.38 5.23 6.51
N ALA A 153 -0.93 4.44 7.43
CA ALA A 153 -1.82 3.32 7.11
C ALA A 153 -3.21 3.53 7.71
N TYR A 154 -4.22 3.00 7.04
CA TYR A 154 -5.64 3.15 7.39
C TYR A 154 -6.37 1.81 7.51
N SER A 155 -5.70 0.71 7.23
CA SER A 155 -6.30 -0.62 7.15
C SER A 155 -5.30 -1.71 7.50
N GLY A 156 -5.80 -2.91 7.67
CA GLY A 156 -5.01 -4.12 7.92
C GLY A 156 -5.36 -4.78 9.25
N LEU A 157 -5.89 -4.04 10.22
CA LEU A 157 -6.31 -4.57 11.51
C LEU A 157 -7.75 -5.10 11.48
N THR A 158 -8.02 -6.10 12.30
CA THR A 158 -9.36 -6.54 12.66
C THR A 158 -10.00 -5.55 13.64
N ASP A 159 -11.32 -5.64 13.84
CA ASP A 159 -12.03 -4.79 14.80
C ASP A 159 -11.55 -4.96 16.24
N GLU A 160 -11.07 -6.16 16.61
CA GLU A 160 -10.51 -6.44 17.91
C GLU A 160 -9.14 -5.77 18.09
N GLU A 161 -8.27 -5.91 17.12
CA GLU A 161 -6.97 -5.25 17.10
C GLU A 161 -7.11 -3.72 17.11
N PHE A 162 -8.07 -3.16 16.35
CA PHE A 162 -8.38 -1.74 16.41
C PHE A 162 -8.71 -1.27 17.83
N ARG A 163 -9.55 -2.02 18.58
CA ARG A 163 -9.90 -1.66 19.95
C ARG A 163 -8.69 -1.74 20.88
N ALA A 164 -7.85 -2.77 20.73
CA ALA A 164 -6.63 -2.93 21.51
C ALA A 164 -5.66 -1.77 21.28
N VAL A 165 -5.43 -1.40 20.02
CA VAL A 165 -4.56 -0.29 19.61
C VAL A 165 -5.14 1.05 20.11
N ASP A 166 -6.46 1.30 19.97
CA ASP A 166 -7.12 2.50 20.48
C ASP A 166 -6.93 2.67 22.00
N ALA A 167 -7.05 1.57 22.75
CA ALA A 167 -6.81 1.60 24.19
C ALA A 167 -5.36 1.96 24.56
N VAL A 168 -4.37 1.50 23.79
CA VAL A 168 -2.97 1.85 23.99
C VAL A 168 -2.73 3.32 23.62
N ILE A 169 -3.24 3.80 22.49
CA ILE A 169 -3.12 5.19 22.06
C ILE A 169 -3.63 6.14 23.15
N ARG A 170 -4.81 5.87 23.71
CA ARG A 170 -5.39 6.70 24.76
C ARG A 170 -4.50 6.80 26.01
N ARG A 171 -3.84 5.70 26.40
CA ARG A 171 -2.95 5.66 27.58
C ARG A 171 -1.58 6.25 27.30
N SER A 172 -1.10 6.18 26.06
CA SER A 172 0.25 6.62 25.66
C SER A 172 0.29 7.96 24.94
N THR A 173 -0.84 8.68 24.88
CA THR A 173 -0.91 10.02 24.28
C THR A 173 -0.01 10.99 25.05
N LEU A 174 0.93 11.60 24.35
CA LEU A 174 1.84 12.64 24.87
C LEU A 174 1.25 14.03 24.62
N GLU A 175 0.75 14.30 23.42
CA GLU A 175 0.22 15.60 23.02
C GLU A 175 -1.00 15.46 22.10
N LYS A 176 -1.81 16.52 22.07
CA LYS A 176 -3.03 16.62 21.26
C LYS A 176 -2.95 17.82 20.32
N PHE A 177 -3.08 17.56 19.02
CA PHE A 177 -3.11 18.58 17.96
C PHE A 177 -4.43 18.44 17.18
N GLY A 178 -5.48 19.04 17.67
CA GLY A 178 -6.82 18.84 17.11
C GLY A 178 -7.20 17.36 17.10
N PRO A 179 -7.48 16.74 15.93
CA PRO A 179 -7.82 15.32 15.84
C PRO A 179 -6.61 14.39 15.98
N VAL A 180 -5.39 14.90 15.91
CA VAL A 180 -4.14 14.12 15.96
C VAL A 180 -3.65 13.97 17.39
N ARG A 181 -3.14 12.80 17.72
CA ARG A 181 -2.44 12.47 18.97
C ARG A 181 -1.02 12.06 18.65
N SER A 182 -0.05 12.69 19.28
CA SER A 182 1.29 12.11 19.38
C SER A 182 1.29 11.08 20.49
N VAL A 183 1.94 9.95 20.27
CA VAL A 183 1.95 8.83 21.21
C VAL A 183 3.38 8.44 21.56
N ARG A 184 3.58 7.89 22.75
CA ARG A 184 4.88 7.32 23.13
C ARG A 184 5.22 6.20 22.13
N PRO A 185 6.42 6.21 21.52
CA PRO A 185 6.84 5.20 20.54
C PRO A 185 7.09 3.85 21.23
N ALA A 186 6.03 3.04 21.37
CA ALA A 186 6.08 1.75 22.06
C ALA A 186 5.43 0.62 21.25
N LEU A 187 4.57 0.95 20.29
CA LEU A 187 3.93 -0.03 19.42
C LEU A 187 4.66 -0.12 18.09
N VAL A 188 5.06 -1.32 17.74
CA VAL A 188 5.68 -1.67 16.45
C VAL A 188 4.70 -2.52 15.65
N PHE A 189 4.59 -2.22 14.35
CA PHE A 189 3.75 -2.96 13.42
C PHE A 189 4.58 -3.36 12.21
N GLU A 190 4.37 -4.57 11.72
CA GLU A 190 4.80 -4.92 10.38
C GLU A 190 3.86 -4.25 9.37
N LEU A 191 4.42 -3.42 8.51
CA LEU A 191 3.69 -2.72 7.46
C LEU A 191 3.96 -3.36 6.12
N GLY A 192 2.91 -3.90 5.49
CA GLY A 192 2.97 -4.35 4.11
C GLY A 192 2.75 -3.20 3.14
N PHE A 193 3.48 -3.16 2.01
CA PHE A 193 3.31 -2.15 0.97
C PHE A 193 3.69 -2.68 -0.42
N GLU A 194 3.13 -2.08 -1.47
CA GLU A 194 3.26 -2.57 -2.84
C GLU A 194 4.46 -1.97 -3.59
N GLY A 195 4.99 -0.86 -3.13
CA GLY A 195 6.12 -0.19 -3.76
C GLY A 195 6.71 0.92 -2.90
N ILE A 196 7.96 1.26 -3.18
CA ILE A 196 8.71 2.34 -2.54
C ILE A 196 9.30 3.24 -3.61
N ASN A 197 9.17 4.55 -3.44
CA ASN A 197 9.70 5.55 -4.34
C ASN A 197 10.48 6.62 -3.57
N ARG A 198 11.46 7.26 -4.20
CA ARG A 198 12.08 8.47 -3.67
C ARG A 198 11.03 9.59 -3.60
N SER A 199 11.06 10.38 -2.55
CA SER A 199 10.14 11.48 -2.33
C SER A 199 10.84 12.67 -1.71
N THR A 200 10.77 13.81 -2.36
CA THR A 200 11.25 15.10 -1.81
C THR A 200 10.23 15.75 -0.88
N ARG A 201 8.99 15.25 -0.85
CA ARG A 201 7.91 15.76 0.01
C ARG A 201 7.91 15.18 1.41
N HIS A 202 8.50 14.00 1.59
CA HIS A 202 8.56 13.31 2.87
C HIS A 202 9.92 13.51 3.52
N ARG A 203 9.92 13.82 4.80
CA ARG A 203 11.16 13.99 5.58
C ARG A 203 12.04 12.73 5.59
N SER A 204 11.45 11.56 5.44
CA SER A 204 12.16 10.29 5.28
C SER A 204 12.87 10.13 3.94
N GLY A 205 12.62 11.00 2.96
CA GLY A 205 13.14 10.86 1.59
C GLY A 205 12.43 9.79 0.75
N ILE A 206 11.44 9.08 1.31
CA ILE A 206 10.72 7.98 0.65
C ILE A 206 9.20 8.14 0.77
N ALA A 207 8.48 7.54 -0.18
CA ALA A 207 7.04 7.34 -0.13
C ALA A 207 6.73 5.86 -0.41
N VAL A 208 5.88 5.26 0.40
CA VAL A 208 5.41 3.89 0.22
C VAL A 208 4.00 3.88 -0.39
N ARG A 209 3.74 2.89 -1.25
CA ARG A 209 2.47 2.77 -1.95
C ARG A 209 1.57 1.75 -1.26
N PHE A 210 0.35 2.16 -0.92
CA PHE A 210 -0.66 1.36 -0.25
C PHE A 210 -0.16 0.67 1.04
N PRO A 211 0.38 1.42 2.01
CA PRO A 211 0.80 0.83 3.26
C PRO A 211 -0.41 0.32 4.05
N ARG A 212 -0.26 -0.86 4.65
CA ARG A 212 -1.24 -1.53 5.51
C ARG A 212 -0.55 -2.23 6.68
N MET A 213 -1.23 -2.31 7.80
CA MET A 213 -0.81 -3.04 8.99
C MET A 213 -1.16 -4.52 8.87
#